data_e80f9d7c9fc60d26bc55dcffceec7c1b
#
_entry.id   e80f9d7c9fc60d26bc55dcffceec7c1b
#
_cell.length_a   1.000
_cell.length_b   1.000
_cell.length_c   1.000
_cell.angle_alpha   90.00
_cell.angle_beta   90.00
_cell.angle_gamma   90.00
#
_symmetry.space_group_name_H-M   'P 1'
#
loop_
_entity.id
_entity.type
_entity.pdbx_description
1 polymer ?
#
loop_
_entity_poly.entity_id
_entity_poly.type
_entity_poly.pdbx_seq_one_letter_code
_entity_poly.pdbx_strand_id
1 'polypeptide(L)'
;YVQHISSYFSSNAVGVPCKIRGKLLGKALEDKEFPQKKVLSLVLCVAVMLSVMVMGAGAAFSDQDKIENTEAVDACSALNIIGGYPDGSYKPEGNIKRSEICKMICVALNGGEEPTLGTPATPTFSDVRNTPNAAWAEKYIESCVSQGIVSGVGGGRFSPNGNVTASQLSKMLLVSLGYDSDIEGYTGNAWDMNVNVRATQVGLYKGLE
;
A
#
# COMPACT_ATOMS: atom_id res chain seq x y z
N TYR A 1 -1.95 14.43 1.00
CA TYR A 1 -1.18 13.47 0.19
C TYR A 1 -1.20 12.05 0.77
N VAL A 2 -1.07 11.89 2.08
CA VAL A 2 -1.10 10.56 2.74
C VAL A 2 -2.49 9.90 2.57
N GLN A 3 -3.57 10.66 2.59
CA GLN A 3 -4.93 10.16 2.35
C GLN A 3 -5.11 9.61 0.92
N HIS A 4 -4.40 10.17 -0.08
CA HIS A 4 -4.44 9.69 -1.46
C HIS A 4 -3.92 8.25 -1.62
N ILE A 5 -2.87 7.89 -0.90
CA ILE A 5 -2.30 6.53 -0.92
C ILE A 5 -3.31 5.52 -0.41
N SER A 6 -4.00 5.89 0.68
CA SER A 6 -4.97 5.05 1.35
C SER A 6 -6.14 4.66 0.44
N SER A 7 -6.74 5.63 -0.29
CA SER A 7 -7.85 5.35 -1.20
C SER A 7 -7.46 4.44 -2.36
N TYR A 8 -6.23 4.57 -2.86
CA TYR A 8 -5.75 3.73 -3.95
C TYR A 8 -5.60 2.25 -3.55
N PHE A 9 -4.95 1.98 -2.43
CA PHE A 9 -4.78 0.60 -1.97
C PHE A 9 -6.11 -0.05 -1.56
N SER A 10 -7.05 0.71 -1.00
CA SER A 10 -8.39 0.21 -0.69
C SER A 10 -9.19 -0.17 -1.93
N SER A 11 -9.16 0.65 -2.98
CA SER A 11 -9.93 0.42 -4.22
C SER A 11 -9.44 -0.78 -5.03
N ASN A 12 -8.15 -1.12 -4.95
CA ASN A 12 -7.54 -2.20 -5.72
C ASN A 12 -7.32 -3.51 -4.94
N ALA A 13 -7.47 -3.50 -3.63
CA ALA A 13 -7.41 -4.73 -2.82
C ALA A 13 -8.55 -5.72 -3.15
N VAL A 14 -9.62 -5.26 -3.83
CA VAL A 14 -10.74 -6.11 -4.28
C VAL A 14 -10.41 -6.94 -5.53
N GLY A 15 -9.31 -6.66 -6.21
CA GLY A 15 -8.94 -7.25 -7.50
C GLY A 15 -7.96 -8.43 -7.47
N VAL A 16 -7.56 -8.94 -6.32
CA VAL A 16 -6.73 -10.14 -6.25
C VAL A 16 -7.59 -11.35 -6.66
N PRO A 17 -7.28 -12.06 -7.77
CA PRO A 17 -8.10 -13.17 -8.20
C PRO A 17 -8.04 -14.30 -7.18
N CYS A 18 -9.13 -14.48 -6.48
CA CYS A 18 -9.35 -15.53 -5.49
C CYS A 18 -9.45 -16.90 -6.21
N LYS A 19 -8.31 -17.47 -6.59
CA LYS A 19 -8.23 -18.83 -7.17
C LYS A 19 -8.31 -19.95 -6.12
N ILE A 20 -8.51 -19.61 -4.85
CA ILE A 20 -8.58 -20.59 -3.74
C ILE A 20 -10.01 -20.83 -3.24
N ARG A 21 -11.01 -20.05 -3.70
CA ARG A 21 -12.40 -20.19 -3.21
C ARG A 21 -13.22 -21.31 -3.85
N GLY A 22 -12.74 -21.93 -4.92
CA GLY A 22 -13.53 -22.88 -5.71
C GLY A 22 -13.50 -24.35 -5.27
N LYS A 23 -12.61 -24.74 -4.34
CA LYS A 23 -12.45 -26.19 -4.01
C LYS A 23 -13.04 -26.62 -2.67
N LEU A 24 -13.49 -25.69 -1.84
CA LEU A 24 -14.07 -26.02 -0.52
C LEU A 24 -15.61 -25.98 -0.46
N LEU A 25 -16.26 -25.39 -1.47
CA LEU A 25 -17.74 -25.32 -1.51
C LEU A 25 -18.42 -26.48 -2.25
N GLY A 26 -17.66 -27.28 -2.99
CA GLY A 26 -18.20 -28.34 -3.86
C GLY A 26 -18.45 -29.70 -3.20
N LYS A 27 -18.09 -29.88 -1.92
CA LYS A 27 -18.19 -31.19 -1.24
C LYS A 27 -19.15 -31.23 -0.04
N ALA A 28 -19.87 -30.14 0.22
CA ALA A 28 -20.75 -30.05 1.41
C ALA A 28 -22.25 -30.20 1.12
N LEU A 29 -22.64 -30.63 -0.09
CA LEU A 29 -24.07 -30.70 -0.48
C LEU A 29 -24.61 -32.10 -0.77
N GLU A 30 -23.87 -33.14 -0.43
CA GLU A 30 -24.34 -34.51 -0.66
C GLU A 30 -24.22 -35.36 0.60
N ASP A 31 -24.98 -35.04 1.64
CA ASP A 31 -25.39 -36.05 2.65
C ASP A 31 -26.64 -35.56 3.40
N LYS A 32 -27.78 -36.11 2.99
CA LYS A 32 -29.04 -36.01 3.74
C LYS A 32 -28.98 -36.96 4.93
N GLU A 33 -28.54 -36.46 6.12
CA GLU A 33 -28.99 -37.02 7.40
C GLU A 33 -28.59 -36.15 8.59
N PHE A 34 -29.57 -35.86 9.43
CA PHE A 34 -29.60 -35.24 10.76
C PHE A 34 -29.67 -33.71 10.87
N PRO A 35 -30.84 -33.19 11.39
CA PRO A 35 -31.06 -31.74 11.55
C PRO A 35 -30.14 -31.08 12.57
N GLN A 36 -29.62 -31.78 13.57
CA GLN A 36 -28.70 -31.22 14.57
C GLN A 36 -27.32 -30.88 14.00
N LYS A 37 -26.81 -31.67 13.05
CA LYS A 37 -25.52 -31.39 12.41
C LYS A 37 -25.58 -30.15 11.49
N LYS A 38 -26.74 -29.89 10.87
CA LYS A 38 -26.94 -28.68 10.05
C LYS A 38 -27.03 -27.43 10.88
N VAL A 39 -27.68 -27.48 12.05
CA VAL A 39 -27.74 -26.35 12.98
C VAL A 39 -26.36 -26.07 13.56
N LEU A 40 -25.60 -27.11 13.94
CA LEU A 40 -24.24 -26.97 14.46
C LEU A 40 -23.29 -26.38 13.37
N SER A 41 -23.41 -26.83 12.11
CA SER A 41 -22.63 -26.30 11.00
C SER A 41 -22.97 -24.82 10.70
N LEU A 42 -24.29 -24.47 10.78
CA LEU A 42 -24.73 -23.10 10.59
C LEU A 42 -24.21 -22.20 11.72
N VAL A 43 -24.31 -22.65 12.96
CA VAL A 43 -23.80 -21.91 14.14
C VAL A 43 -22.29 -21.76 14.07
N LEU A 44 -21.56 -22.80 13.63
CA LEU A 44 -20.11 -22.73 13.45
C LEU A 44 -19.73 -21.77 12.33
N CYS A 45 -20.44 -21.77 11.19
CA CYS A 45 -20.24 -20.81 10.11
C CYS A 45 -20.54 -19.38 10.55
N VAL A 46 -21.62 -19.15 11.29
CA VAL A 46 -21.95 -17.82 11.83
C VAL A 46 -20.92 -17.39 12.87
N ALA A 47 -20.45 -18.28 13.74
CA ALA A 47 -19.39 -17.98 14.72
C ALA A 47 -18.06 -17.66 14.03
N VAL A 48 -17.70 -18.39 12.97
CA VAL A 48 -16.50 -18.08 12.16
C VAL A 48 -16.67 -16.77 11.40
N MET A 49 -17.84 -16.46 10.85
CA MET A 49 -18.09 -15.17 10.20
C MET A 49 -18.08 -14.01 11.21
N LEU A 50 -18.62 -14.19 12.41
CA LEU A 50 -18.56 -13.20 13.48
C LEU A 50 -17.13 -13.01 14.02
N SER A 51 -16.31 -14.06 14.06
CA SER A 51 -14.90 -13.94 14.47
C SER A 51 -14.03 -13.23 13.42
N VAL A 52 -14.38 -13.33 12.14
CA VAL A 52 -13.69 -12.59 11.04
C VAL A 52 -14.08 -11.11 11.05
N MET A 53 -15.28 -10.74 11.53
CA MET A 53 -15.70 -9.34 11.67
C MET A 53 -15.02 -8.61 12.85
N VAL A 54 -14.38 -9.32 13.77
CA VAL A 54 -13.67 -8.71 14.93
C VAL A 54 -12.18 -8.45 14.62
N MET A 55 -11.65 -8.90 13.49
CA MET A 55 -10.26 -8.65 13.08
C MET A 55 -10.13 -7.38 12.22
N GLY A 56 -10.53 -6.24 12.75
CA GLY A 56 -10.45 -4.99 12.01
C GLY A 56 -10.52 -3.73 12.85
N ALA A 57 -10.39 -3.83 14.17
CA ALA A 57 -10.10 -2.65 14.97
C ALA A 57 -8.58 -2.40 14.94
N GLY A 58 -8.07 -1.90 13.84
CA GLY A 58 -6.80 -1.19 13.86
C GLY A 58 -6.91 -0.14 14.96
N ALA A 59 -5.88 0.00 15.80
CA ALA A 59 -5.90 1.02 16.84
C ALA A 59 -6.17 2.37 16.17
N ALA A 60 -7.26 3.05 16.57
CA ALA A 60 -7.61 4.35 16.03
C ALA A 60 -6.45 5.32 16.27
N PHE A 61 -6.09 6.09 15.26
CA PHE A 61 -5.06 7.13 15.40
C PHE A 61 -5.53 8.22 16.36
N SER A 62 -4.60 8.83 17.09
CA SER A 62 -4.91 9.88 18.05
C SER A 62 -5.56 11.12 17.43
N ASP A 63 -5.44 11.29 16.12
CA ASP A 63 -6.00 12.34 15.29
C ASP A 63 -6.99 11.83 14.25
N GLN A 64 -7.69 10.72 14.57
CA GLN A 64 -8.67 10.06 13.70
C GLN A 64 -9.79 11.02 13.24
N ASP A 65 -10.17 11.97 14.08
CA ASP A 65 -11.19 12.99 13.81
C ASP A 65 -10.82 13.97 12.68
N LYS A 66 -9.52 14.04 12.34
CA LYS A 66 -8.99 14.88 11.26
C LYS A 66 -8.82 14.14 9.94
N ILE A 67 -9.06 12.84 9.94
CA ILE A 67 -8.91 12.01 8.74
C ILE A 67 -10.20 12.09 7.92
N GLU A 68 -10.15 12.70 6.74
CA GLU A 68 -11.30 12.82 5.86
C GLU A 68 -11.70 11.46 5.25
N ASN A 69 -10.74 10.65 4.85
CA ASN A 69 -10.97 9.36 4.22
C ASN A 69 -10.64 8.20 5.17
N THR A 70 -11.39 8.12 6.28
CA THR A 70 -11.17 7.13 7.35
C THR A 70 -11.26 5.70 6.86
N GLU A 71 -12.24 5.36 6.00
CA GLU A 71 -12.40 4.01 5.45
C GLU A 71 -11.15 3.53 4.71
N ALA A 72 -10.57 4.38 3.89
CA ALA A 72 -9.37 4.06 3.14
C ALA A 72 -8.13 3.93 4.05
N VAL A 73 -8.00 4.80 5.07
CA VAL A 73 -6.92 4.75 6.05
C VAL A 73 -7.04 3.48 6.90
N ASP A 74 -8.23 3.15 7.37
CA ASP A 74 -8.50 1.94 8.16
C ASP A 74 -8.20 0.68 7.35
N ALA A 75 -8.59 0.64 6.06
CA ALA A 75 -8.26 -0.47 5.17
C ALA A 75 -6.74 -0.65 5.00
N CYS A 76 -5.99 0.44 4.77
CA CYS A 76 -4.54 0.37 4.65
C CYS A 76 -3.85 0.02 5.97
N SER A 77 -4.41 0.43 7.11
CA SER A 77 -3.93 0.04 8.44
C SER A 77 -4.18 -1.44 8.72
N ALA A 78 -5.37 -1.95 8.37
CA ALA A 78 -5.70 -3.36 8.48
C ALA A 78 -4.80 -4.27 7.60
N LEU A 79 -4.29 -3.72 6.49
CA LEU A 79 -3.31 -4.37 5.62
C LEU A 79 -1.85 -4.10 6.05
N ASN A 80 -1.61 -3.50 7.20
CA ASN A 80 -0.29 -3.11 7.72
C ASN A 80 0.54 -2.19 6.79
N ILE A 81 -0.07 -1.60 5.76
CA ILE A 81 0.60 -0.66 4.85
C ILE A 81 0.86 0.68 5.55
N ILE A 82 -0.07 1.10 6.42
CA ILE A 82 -0.01 2.30 7.23
C ILE A 82 0.06 1.91 8.70
N GLY A 83 1.11 2.34 9.40
CA GLY A 83 1.28 2.09 10.84
C GLY A 83 1.21 3.35 11.71
N GLY A 84 1.08 4.52 11.10
CA GLY A 84 1.14 5.80 11.81
C GLY A 84 2.54 6.15 12.34
N TYR A 85 2.61 7.20 13.16
CA TYR A 85 3.82 7.66 13.80
C TYR A 85 3.96 7.12 15.23
N PRO A 86 5.16 7.16 15.83
CA PRO A 86 5.40 6.65 17.20
C PRO A 86 4.56 7.33 18.27
N ASP A 87 4.04 8.54 18.00
CA ASP A 87 3.14 9.29 18.90
C ASP A 87 1.68 8.85 18.78
N GLY A 88 1.40 7.80 17.96
CA GLY A 88 0.07 7.29 17.72
C GLY A 88 -0.76 8.10 16.72
N SER A 89 -0.19 9.11 16.07
CA SER A 89 -0.88 9.95 15.09
C SER A 89 -0.72 9.42 13.66
N TYR A 90 -1.65 9.82 12.78
CA TYR A 90 -1.58 9.62 11.33
C TYR A 90 -1.04 10.83 10.58
N LYS A 91 -1.31 12.04 11.08
CA LYS A 91 -0.93 13.34 10.50
C LYS A 91 -1.47 13.57 9.10
N PRO A 92 -2.79 13.63 8.91
CA PRO A 92 -3.43 13.76 7.60
C PRO A 92 -3.00 15.00 6.82
N GLU A 93 -2.70 16.10 7.52
CA GLU A 93 -2.19 17.35 6.93
C GLU A 93 -0.68 17.30 6.63
N GLY A 94 0.01 16.24 7.05
CA GLY A 94 1.45 16.09 6.87
C GLY A 94 1.82 15.71 5.44
N ASN A 95 2.99 16.20 4.99
CA ASN A 95 3.59 15.70 3.77
C ASN A 95 4.29 14.37 4.03
N ILE A 96 4.08 13.39 3.15
CA ILE A 96 4.80 12.13 3.21
C ILE A 96 6.21 12.29 2.63
N LYS A 97 7.18 11.64 3.26
CA LYS A 97 8.56 11.62 2.79
C LYS A 97 8.79 10.54 1.73
N ARG A 98 9.78 10.77 0.89
CA ARG A 98 10.20 9.80 -0.14
C ARG A 98 10.62 8.46 0.47
N SER A 99 11.28 8.47 1.62
CA SER A 99 11.66 7.25 2.35
C SER A 99 10.44 6.48 2.89
N GLU A 100 9.44 7.19 3.39
CA GLU A 100 8.23 6.60 3.96
C GLU A 100 7.39 5.89 2.89
N ILE A 101 7.21 6.54 1.74
CA ILE A 101 6.46 5.92 0.64
C ILE A 101 7.14 4.67 0.08
N CYS A 102 8.47 4.61 0.02
CA CYS A 102 9.18 3.40 -0.40
C CYS A 102 8.86 2.22 0.53
N LYS A 103 8.83 2.43 1.85
CA LYS A 103 8.43 1.39 2.79
C LYS A 103 7.00 0.95 2.54
N MET A 104 6.05 1.89 2.44
CA MET A 104 4.64 1.57 2.21
C MET A 104 4.43 0.75 0.94
N ILE A 105 5.10 1.11 -0.15
CA ILE A 105 5.04 0.36 -1.41
C ILE A 105 5.61 -1.05 -1.24
N CYS A 106 6.78 -1.21 -0.62
CA CYS A 106 7.39 -2.53 -0.39
C CYS A 106 6.50 -3.44 0.47
N VAL A 107 5.88 -2.91 1.52
CA VAL A 107 4.94 -3.66 2.38
C VAL A 107 3.69 -4.03 1.58
N ALA A 108 3.13 -3.09 0.80
CA ALA A 108 1.96 -3.35 -0.03
C ALA A 108 2.22 -4.44 -1.09
N LEU A 109 3.36 -4.38 -1.77
CA LEU A 109 3.76 -5.39 -2.76
C LEU A 109 4.03 -6.76 -2.12
N ASN A 110 4.39 -6.80 -0.83
CA ASN A 110 4.58 -8.03 -0.05
C ASN A 110 3.31 -8.48 0.70
N GLY A 111 2.14 -8.01 0.28
CA GLY A 111 0.86 -8.45 0.83
C GLY A 111 0.54 -7.97 2.24
N GLY A 112 1.13 -6.85 2.68
CA GLY A 112 0.93 -6.28 4.02
C GLY A 112 1.93 -6.77 5.06
N GLU A 113 2.87 -7.63 4.68
CA GLU A 113 3.93 -8.13 5.56
C GLU A 113 5.23 -7.33 5.34
N GLU A 114 6.00 -7.19 6.41
CA GLU A 114 7.34 -6.59 6.33
C GLU A 114 8.25 -7.47 5.45
N PRO A 115 8.74 -6.98 4.31
CA PRO A 115 9.55 -7.81 3.42
C PRO A 115 10.97 -8.02 3.97
N THR A 116 11.53 -9.19 3.75
CA THR A 116 12.94 -9.47 4.02
C THR A 116 13.80 -8.89 2.91
N LEU A 117 14.33 -7.70 3.13
CA LEU A 117 15.14 -6.96 2.16
C LEU A 117 16.59 -6.82 2.65
N GLY A 118 17.52 -7.02 1.74
CA GLY A 118 18.94 -6.72 1.96
C GLY A 118 19.30 -5.28 1.61
N THR A 119 20.47 -4.86 2.04
CA THR A 119 21.11 -3.62 1.59
C THR A 119 22.36 -3.97 0.79
N PRO A 120 22.63 -3.31 -0.34
CA PRO A 120 23.85 -3.57 -1.11
C PRO A 120 25.09 -3.07 -0.37
N ALA A 121 26.25 -3.67 -0.65
CA ALA A 121 27.52 -3.20 -0.10
C ALA A 121 27.80 -1.74 -0.53
N THR A 122 27.50 -1.43 -1.79
CA THR A 122 27.56 -0.06 -2.34
C THR A 122 26.15 0.44 -2.59
N PRO A 123 25.67 1.47 -1.86
CA PRO A 123 24.33 1.99 -2.05
C PRO A 123 24.22 2.73 -3.39
N THR A 124 23.05 2.68 -4.00
CA THR A 124 22.74 3.42 -5.24
C THR A 124 22.83 4.94 -5.02
N PHE A 125 22.46 5.42 -3.82
CA PHE A 125 22.45 6.83 -3.49
C PHE A 125 23.36 7.16 -2.31
N SER A 126 24.14 8.23 -2.47
CA SER A 126 25.15 8.63 -1.49
C SER A 126 24.59 9.27 -0.22
N ASP A 127 23.36 9.78 -0.27
CA ASP A 127 22.78 10.58 0.81
C ASP A 127 21.91 9.76 1.78
N VAL A 128 21.44 8.58 1.44
CA VAL A 128 20.48 7.84 2.27
C VAL A 128 21.07 7.47 3.64
N ARG A 129 22.25 6.87 3.66
CA ARG A 129 22.94 6.47 4.93
C ARG A 129 23.34 7.68 5.78
N ASN A 130 23.63 8.81 5.13
CA ASN A 130 24.18 10.01 5.77
C ASN A 130 23.10 11.03 6.16
N THR A 131 21.85 10.83 5.73
CA THR A 131 20.74 11.70 6.11
C THR A 131 20.21 11.32 7.49
N PRO A 132 20.09 12.27 8.44
CA PRO A 132 19.55 11.99 9.75
C PRO A 132 18.18 11.30 9.69
N ASN A 133 18.03 10.24 10.48
CA ASN A 133 16.80 9.46 10.58
C ASN A 133 16.29 8.85 9.26
N ALA A 134 17.17 8.55 8.28
CA ALA A 134 16.78 7.97 7.00
C ALA A 134 17.47 6.62 6.67
N ALA A 135 18.53 6.25 7.39
CA ALA A 135 19.29 5.02 7.11
C ALA A 135 18.43 3.74 7.15
N TRP A 136 17.37 3.71 7.97
CA TRP A 136 16.41 2.60 8.06
C TRP A 136 15.70 2.30 6.74
N ALA A 137 15.56 3.32 5.89
CA ALA A 137 14.82 3.23 4.64
C ALA A 137 15.65 2.70 3.47
N GLU A 138 16.97 2.54 3.63
CA GLU A 138 17.86 2.13 2.53
C GLU A 138 17.36 0.87 1.84
N LYS A 139 17.06 -0.18 2.58
CA LYS A 139 16.58 -1.46 2.02
C LYS A 139 15.32 -1.31 1.15
N TYR A 140 14.39 -0.45 1.55
CA TYR A 140 13.17 -0.19 0.78
C TYR A 140 13.43 0.68 -0.46
N ILE A 141 14.31 1.68 -0.31
CA ILE A 141 14.71 2.56 -1.42
C ILE A 141 15.41 1.70 -2.50
N GLU A 142 16.38 0.87 -2.12
CA GLU A 142 17.09 -0.02 -3.05
C GLU A 142 16.15 -1.02 -3.72
N SER A 143 15.17 -1.57 -2.98
CA SER A 143 14.14 -2.43 -3.54
C SER A 143 13.27 -1.70 -4.57
N CYS A 144 12.81 -0.49 -4.26
CA CYS A 144 12.02 0.32 -5.19
C CYS A 144 12.82 0.75 -6.43
N VAL A 145 14.12 1.04 -6.28
CA VAL A 145 15.02 1.37 -7.40
C VAL A 145 15.22 0.17 -8.33
N SER A 146 15.47 -1.01 -7.76
CA SER A 146 15.68 -2.23 -8.55
C SER A 146 14.45 -2.63 -9.37
N GLN A 147 13.27 -2.21 -8.94
CA GLN A 147 11.99 -2.40 -9.64
C GLN A 147 11.59 -1.21 -10.54
N GLY A 148 12.44 -0.18 -10.65
CA GLY A 148 12.14 1.02 -11.45
C GLY A 148 11.03 1.92 -10.88
N ILE A 149 10.55 1.66 -9.66
CA ILE A 149 9.46 2.40 -9.02
C ILE A 149 9.89 3.82 -8.66
N VAL A 150 11.14 3.98 -8.23
CA VAL A 150 11.71 5.27 -7.87
C VAL A 150 13.04 5.52 -8.57
N SER A 151 13.37 6.78 -8.75
CA SER A 151 14.67 7.24 -9.20
C SER A 151 15.20 8.34 -8.28
N GLY A 152 16.49 8.66 -8.42
CA GLY A 152 17.12 9.76 -7.69
C GLY A 152 16.65 11.14 -8.12
N VAL A 153 17.06 12.16 -7.36
CA VAL A 153 16.79 13.58 -7.65
C VAL A 153 17.94 14.23 -8.44
N GLY A 154 18.88 13.42 -8.92
CA GLY A 154 20.10 13.87 -9.61
C GLY A 154 21.32 13.92 -8.68
N GLY A 155 22.52 13.94 -9.29
CA GLY A 155 23.80 13.99 -8.56
C GLY A 155 24.04 12.79 -7.63
N GLY A 156 23.51 11.61 -7.96
CA GLY A 156 23.66 10.41 -7.13
C GLY A 156 22.93 10.47 -5.78
N ARG A 157 21.89 11.31 -5.66
CA ARG A 157 21.12 11.51 -4.43
C ARG A 157 19.66 11.07 -4.58
N PHE A 158 19.07 10.59 -3.50
CA PHE A 158 17.66 10.20 -3.37
C PHE A 158 16.78 11.27 -2.72
N SER A 159 17.34 12.05 -1.79
CA SER A 159 16.61 12.98 -0.90
C SER A 159 15.55 12.26 -0.03
N PRO A 160 15.95 11.38 0.89
CA PRO A 160 15.02 10.50 1.61
C PRO A 160 14.01 11.25 2.48
N ASN A 161 14.39 12.40 3.04
CA ASN A 161 13.50 13.28 3.82
C ASN A 161 12.75 14.31 2.96
N GLY A 162 12.94 14.31 1.65
CA GLY A 162 12.18 15.17 0.74
C GLY A 162 10.71 14.78 0.66
N ASN A 163 9.84 15.77 0.48
CA ASN A 163 8.41 15.54 0.29
C ASN A 163 8.12 14.94 -1.08
N VAL A 164 7.06 14.15 -1.17
CA VAL A 164 6.57 13.58 -2.43
C VAL A 164 5.45 14.46 -2.98
N THR A 165 5.52 14.82 -4.27
CA THR A 165 4.43 15.49 -4.96
C THR A 165 3.37 14.49 -5.42
N ALA A 166 2.14 14.97 -5.77
CA ALA A 166 1.08 14.11 -6.29
C ALA A 166 1.52 13.33 -7.53
N SER A 167 2.14 14.00 -8.50
CA SER A 167 2.61 13.36 -9.74
C SER A 167 3.71 12.32 -9.46
N GLN A 168 4.63 12.60 -8.52
CA GLN A 168 5.64 11.63 -8.12
C GLN A 168 5.04 10.39 -7.48
N LEU A 169 4.07 10.58 -6.58
CA LEU A 169 3.34 9.47 -5.97
C LEU A 169 2.59 8.65 -7.01
N SER A 170 1.86 9.32 -7.89
CA SER A 170 1.10 8.66 -8.98
C SER A 170 2.03 7.84 -9.89
N LYS A 171 3.20 8.37 -10.23
CA LYS A 171 4.22 7.61 -10.96
C LYS A 171 4.63 6.35 -10.20
N MET A 172 4.99 6.48 -8.93
CA MET A 172 5.39 5.33 -8.10
C MET A 172 4.30 4.25 -8.06
N LEU A 173 3.03 4.65 -7.89
CA LEU A 173 1.91 3.73 -7.87
C LEU A 173 1.68 3.06 -9.22
N LEU A 174 1.70 3.82 -10.33
CA LEU A 174 1.53 3.28 -11.68
C LEU A 174 2.61 2.25 -12.01
N VAL A 175 3.88 2.57 -11.72
CA VAL A 175 4.98 1.62 -11.96
C VAL A 175 4.84 0.38 -11.07
N SER A 176 4.41 0.52 -9.82
CA SER A 176 4.12 -0.62 -8.93
C SER A 176 2.99 -1.52 -9.46
N LEU A 177 2.09 -0.98 -10.29
CA LEU A 177 1.04 -1.73 -10.99
C LEU A 177 1.50 -2.38 -12.30
N GLY A 178 2.77 -2.19 -12.68
CA GLY A 178 3.35 -2.78 -13.89
C GLY A 178 3.32 -1.87 -15.12
N TYR A 179 2.99 -0.60 -15.01
CA TYR A 179 3.17 0.35 -16.11
C TYR A 179 4.66 0.64 -16.31
N ASP A 180 5.12 0.49 -17.54
CA ASP A 180 6.52 0.72 -17.89
C ASP A 180 6.80 2.21 -18.12
N SER A 181 7.78 2.76 -17.38
CA SER A 181 8.09 4.19 -17.42
C SER A 181 8.54 4.70 -18.78
N ASP A 182 9.20 3.88 -19.58
CA ASP A 182 9.72 4.29 -20.89
C ASP A 182 8.61 4.21 -21.95
N ILE A 183 7.79 3.15 -21.91
CA ILE A 183 6.66 2.99 -22.83
C ILE A 183 5.59 4.06 -22.59
N GLU A 184 5.29 4.35 -21.33
CA GLU A 184 4.25 5.30 -20.93
C GLU A 184 4.75 6.78 -20.94
N GLY A 185 6.03 7.00 -21.19
CA GLY A 185 6.63 8.34 -21.22
C GLY A 185 6.70 9.01 -19.85
N TYR A 186 6.94 8.23 -18.79
CA TYR A 186 7.10 8.76 -17.42
C TYR A 186 8.53 9.26 -17.17
N THR A 187 9.26 9.53 -18.23
CA THR A 187 10.62 10.09 -18.26
C THR A 187 10.65 11.34 -19.12
N GLY A 188 11.75 12.12 -19.04
CA GLY A 188 11.90 13.35 -19.83
C GLY A 188 11.01 14.52 -19.36
N ASN A 189 10.85 15.53 -20.20
CA ASN A 189 10.26 16.82 -19.80
C ASN A 189 8.73 16.80 -19.58
N ALA A 190 8.01 15.84 -20.15
CA ALA A 190 6.55 15.73 -20.05
C ALA A 190 6.09 14.61 -19.12
N TRP A 191 6.98 14.08 -18.32
CA TRP A 191 6.71 12.89 -17.49
C TRP A 191 5.51 13.07 -16.55
N ASP A 192 5.40 14.22 -15.92
CA ASP A 192 4.34 14.53 -14.96
C ASP A 192 2.97 14.66 -15.63
N MET A 193 2.90 15.24 -16.82
CA MET A 193 1.68 15.31 -17.62
C MET A 193 1.21 13.89 -18.02
N ASN A 194 2.11 13.05 -18.53
CA ASN A 194 1.77 11.69 -18.94
C ASN A 194 1.32 10.84 -17.73
N VAL A 195 1.99 10.96 -16.59
CA VAL A 195 1.60 10.33 -15.34
C VAL A 195 0.19 10.77 -14.91
N ASN A 196 -0.08 12.08 -14.90
CA ASN A 196 -1.37 12.60 -14.46
C ASN A 196 -2.52 12.17 -15.38
N VAL A 197 -2.28 12.13 -16.69
CA VAL A 197 -3.27 11.59 -17.66
C VAL A 197 -3.59 10.13 -17.35
N ARG A 198 -2.56 9.29 -17.20
CA ARG A 198 -2.77 7.87 -16.87
C ARG A 198 -3.42 7.69 -15.49
N ALA A 199 -2.96 8.41 -14.48
CA ALA A 199 -3.52 8.38 -13.14
C ALA A 199 -5.03 8.70 -13.12
N THR A 200 -5.43 9.70 -13.90
CA THR A 200 -6.86 10.05 -14.08
C THR A 200 -7.62 8.91 -14.78
N GLN A 201 -7.07 8.35 -15.85
CA GLN A 201 -7.71 7.26 -16.61
C GLN A 201 -7.95 6.01 -15.75
N VAL A 202 -7.00 5.66 -14.87
CA VAL A 202 -7.13 4.48 -13.99
C VAL A 202 -7.83 4.81 -12.66
N GLY A 203 -8.27 6.06 -12.47
CA GLY A 203 -9.05 6.46 -11.31
C GLY A 203 -8.26 6.69 -10.03
N LEU A 204 -6.93 6.96 -10.10
CA LEU A 204 -6.13 7.28 -8.90
C LEU A 204 -6.59 8.54 -8.17
N TYR A 205 -7.23 9.46 -8.88
CA TYR A 205 -7.72 10.73 -8.31
C TYR A 205 -9.22 10.72 -7.99
N LYS A 206 -9.90 9.59 -8.18
CA LYS A 206 -11.33 9.50 -7.92
C LYS A 206 -11.60 9.68 -6.42
N GLY A 207 -12.51 10.61 -6.09
CA GLY A 207 -12.86 10.93 -4.71
C GLY A 207 -11.89 11.87 -3.99
N LEU A 208 -11.06 12.60 -4.75
CA LEU A 208 -10.06 13.54 -4.25
C LEU A 208 -10.36 14.99 -4.72
N GLU A 209 -11.58 15.24 -5.18
CA GLU A 209 -12.05 16.50 -5.72
C GLU A 209 -12.49 17.47 -4.62
#